data_97b706f776c95553758d8ea1b85d950a
#
_entry.id   97b706f776c95553758d8ea1b85d950a
#
_cell.length_a   1.000
_cell.length_b   1.000
_cell.length_c   1.000
_cell.angle_alpha   90.00
_cell.angle_beta   90.00
_cell.angle_gamma   90.00
#
_symmetry.space_group_name_H-M   'P 1'
#
loop_
_entity.id
_entity.type
_entity.pdbx_description
1 polymer ?
#
loop_
_entity_poly.entity_id
_entity_poly.type
_entity_poly.pdbx_seq_one_letter_code
_entity_poly.pdbx_strand_id
1 'polypeptide(L)'
;MMIFTGMDNSGKTTVVQKTAKKLGLPVVKSLGPHHSVNKKHIWLLDQMTREKAFPGSVIFDRFLPFEEMVYGKVLRGDPIYSLDDPYMKSLKDLNPTIVYTRPHSSTIFNWDGREQMKGVIEQKEKLLAAWDDLMWGLMARGWDVQVYDYEADNGDRGVSDMDEFAKFLSHLVETTCPTQSEGGQPLKWKKHEPLEGTEEEEN
;
A
#
# COMPACT_ATOMS: atom_id res chain seq x y z
N MET A 1 1.28 8.90 6.90
CA MET A 1 0.64 7.79 6.16
C MET A 1 1.70 6.94 5.49
N MET A 2 1.70 5.63 5.70
CA MET A 2 2.63 4.71 5.04
C MET A 2 1.83 3.71 4.20
N ILE A 3 2.14 3.63 2.90
CA ILE A 3 1.41 2.81 1.93
C ILE A 3 2.38 1.82 1.29
N PHE A 4 2.13 0.53 1.46
CA PHE A 4 2.85 -0.51 0.74
C PHE A 4 2.04 -0.92 -0.49
N THR A 5 2.66 -0.87 -1.64
CA THR A 5 2.00 -1.20 -2.90
C THR A 5 2.95 -1.90 -3.86
N GLY A 6 2.42 -2.46 -4.92
CA GLY A 6 3.20 -3.19 -5.91
C GLY A 6 2.50 -4.46 -6.37
N MET A 7 3.13 -5.13 -7.31
CA MET A 7 2.62 -6.32 -7.95
C MET A 7 2.40 -7.48 -6.97
N ASP A 8 1.54 -8.41 -7.30
CA ASP A 8 1.43 -9.68 -6.59
C ASP A 8 2.77 -10.43 -6.61
N ASN A 9 3.02 -11.21 -5.57
CA ASN A 9 4.27 -11.97 -5.39
C ASN A 9 5.55 -11.11 -5.25
N SER A 10 5.44 -9.85 -4.87
CA SER A 10 6.58 -8.93 -4.65
C SER A 10 7.11 -8.91 -3.21
N GLY A 11 6.77 -9.89 -2.39
CA GLY A 11 7.18 -9.92 -0.97
C GLY A 11 6.46 -8.91 -0.06
N LYS A 12 5.52 -8.13 -0.61
CA LYS A 12 4.82 -7.03 0.06
C LYS A 12 4.28 -7.39 1.46
N THR A 13 3.50 -8.46 1.56
CA THR A 13 2.87 -8.86 2.83
C THR A 13 3.91 -9.14 3.92
N THR A 14 5.05 -9.73 3.57
CA THR A 14 6.13 -10.00 4.54
C THR A 14 6.74 -8.71 5.05
N VAL A 15 7.05 -7.77 4.16
CA VAL A 15 7.60 -6.46 4.53
C VAL A 15 6.62 -5.67 5.37
N VAL A 16 5.34 -5.63 4.98
CA VAL A 16 4.27 -4.97 5.75
C VAL A 16 4.20 -5.53 7.18
N GLN A 17 4.17 -6.84 7.34
CA GLN A 17 4.08 -7.48 8.66
C GLN A 17 5.30 -7.18 9.54
N LYS A 18 6.50 -7.24 8.98
CA LYS A 18 7.74 -6.92 9.70
C LYS A 18 7.75 -5.44 10.14
N THR A 19 7.40 -4.53 9.23
CA THR A 19 7.35 -3.10 9.52
C THR A 19 6.27 -2.78 10.57
N ALA A 20 5.07 -3.34 10.41
CA ALA A 20 3.97 -3.15 11.35
C ALA A 20 4.30 -3.63 12.75
N LYS A 21 4.92 -4.83 12.86
CA LYS A 21 5.38 -5.37 14.14
C LYS A 21 6.42 -4.47 14.80
N LYS A 22 7.36 -3.95 14.01
CA LYS A 22 8.44 -3.10 14.52
C LYS A 22 7.93 -1.75 15.01
N LEU A 23 7.01 -1.12 14.26
CA LEU A 23 6.44 0.18 14.60
C LEU A 23 5.28 0.08 15.62
N GLY A 24 4.78 -1.11 15.90
CA GLY A 24 3.60 -1.31 16.74
C GLY A 24 2.31 -0.76 16.11
N LEU A 25 2.25 -0.65 14.78
CA LEU A 25 1.13 -0.06 14.05
C LEU A 25 0.19 -1.11 13.49
N PRO A 26 -1.13 -0.86 13.48
CA PRO A 26 -2.09 -1.72 12.83
C PRO A 26 -1.98 -1.64 11.30
N VAL A 27 -2.34 -2.74 10.63
CA VAL A 27 -2.36 -2.85 9.17
C VAL A 27 -3.80 -2.75 8.66
N VAL A 28 -4.02 -1.84 7.73
CA VAL A 28 -5.28 -1.69 7.00
C VAL A 28 -5.12 -2.29 5.61
N LYS A 29 -6.00 -3.22 5.25
CA LYS A 29 -6.03 -3.81 3.91
C LYS A 29 -6.91 -2.99 2.97
N SER A 30 -6.49 -2.89 1.73
CA SER A 30 -7.28 -2.28 0.67
C SER A 30 -8.56 -3.07 0.38
N LEU A 31 -9.57 -2.39 -0.16
CA LEU A 31 -10.76 -3.06 -0.69
C LEU A 31 -10.42 -3.88 -1.95
N GLY A 32 -11.06 -5.05 -2.06
CA GLY A 32 -10.95 -5.89 -3.26
C GLY A 32 -11.62 -5.26 -4.51
N PRO A 33 -11.30 -5.80 -5.70
CA PRO A 33 -11.75 -5.24 -6.99
C PRO A 33 -13.27 -5.30 -7.23
N HIS A 34 -13.98 -6.21 -6.58
CA HIS A 34 -15.42 -6.49 -6.79
C HIS A 34 -16.37 -5.51 -6.12
N HIS A 35 -15.85 -4.58 -5.33
CA HIS A 35 -16.72 -3.57 -4.72
C HIS A 35 -17.14 -2.51 -5.74
N SER A 36 -18.36 -1.98 -5.56
CA SER A 36 -18.88 -0.89 -6.40
C SER A 36 -18.00 0.36 -6.31
N VAL A 37 -18.04 1.18 -7.35
CA VAL A 37 -17.29 2.44 -7.42
C VAL A 37 -17.60 3.33 -6.23
N ASN A 38 -18.89 3.47 -5.87
CA ASN A 38 -19.29 4.28 -4.72
C ASN A 38 -18.69 3.77 -3.41
N LYS A 39 -18.68 2.45 -3.18
CA LYS A 39 -18.06 1.87 -1.98
C LYS A 39 -16.57 2.13 -1.94
N LYS A 40 -15.89 2.08 -3.08
CA LYS A 40 -14.46 2.38 -3.21
C LYS A 40 -14.16 3.85 -2.88
N HIS A 41 -14.98 4.78 -3.39
CA HIS A 41 -14.84 6.20 -3.07
C HIS A 41 -15.08 6.49 -1.58
N ILE A 42 -16.12 5.92 -0.99
CA ILE A 42 -16.41 6.07 0.44
C ILE A 42 -15.24 5.54 1.29
N TRP A 43 -14.74 4.35 0.96
CA TRP A 43 -13.58 3.78 1.65
C TRP A 43 -12.36 4.70 1.58
N LEU A 44 -12.03 5.23 0.38
CA LEU A 44 -10.91 6.14 0.19
C LEU A 44 -11.05 7.40 1.05
N LEU A 45 -12.22 8.03 1.02
CA LEU A 45 -12.49 9.24 1.81
C LEU A 45 -12.40 8.96 3.31
N ASP A 46 -12.89 7.81 3.77
CA ASP A 46 -12.77 7.38 5.18
C ASP A 46 -11.30 7.24 5.60
N GLN A 47 -10.47 6.56 4.79
CA GLN A 47 -9.06 6.41 5.10
C GLN A 47 -8.30 7.75 5.11
N MET A 48 -8.59 8.64 4.15
CA MET A 48 -7.98 9.98 4.10
C MET A 48 -8.41 10.84 5.29
N THR A 49 -9.69 10.76 5.70
CA THR A 49 -10.21 11.47 6.87
C THR A 49 -9.55 10.96 8.16
N ARG A 50 -9.41 9.63 8.28
CA ARG A 50 -8.70 9.01 9.41
C ARG A 50 -7.25 9.46 9.48
N GLU A 51 -6.54 9.43 8.36
CA GLU A 51 -5.14 9.85 8.31
C GLU A 51 -4.98 11.34 8.66
N LYS A 52 -5.90 12.18 8.22
CA LYS A 52 -5.92 13.60 8.57
C LYS A 52 -6.13 13.82 10.06
N ALA A 53 -7.00 13.01 10.68
CA ALA A 53 -7.30 13.10 12.12
C ALA A 53 -6.19 12.48 12.99
N PHE A 54 -5.56 11.41 12.52
CA PHE A 54 -4.57 10.62 13.24
C PHE A 54 -3.39 10.27 12.32
N PRO A 55 -2.52 11.22 11.98
CA PRO A 55 -1.42 11.01 11.03
C PRO A 55 -0.48 9.87 11.45
N GLY A 56 -0.15 8.99 10.50
CA GLY A 56 0.80 7.91 10.72
C GLY A 56 0.34 6.79 11.65
N SER A 57 -0.96 6.74 11.98
CA SER A 57 -1.50 5.76 12.93
C SER A 57 -1.67 4.35 12.38
N VAL A 58 -1.57 4.16 11.06
CA VAL A 58 -1.78 2.88 10.39
C VAL A 58 -0.81 2.68 9.23
N ILE A 59 -0.60 1.41 8.87
CA ILE A 59 0.09 1.00 7.65
C ILE A 59 -0.94 0.43 6.68
N PHE A 60 -0.89 0.85 5.41
CA PHE A 60 -1.75 0.30 4.36
C PHE A 60 -1.05 -0.83 3.63
N ASP A 61 -1.61 -2.05 3.68
CA ASP A 61 -1.25 -3.18 2.81
C ASP A 61 -2.10 -3.09 1.55
N ARG A 62 -1.51 -2.56 0.49
CA ARG A 62 -2.14 -2.09 -0.74
C ARG A 62 -2.94 -0.80 -0.52
N PHE A 63 -3.13 -0.05 -1.59
CA PHE A 63 -3.93 1.16 -1.55
C PHE A 63 -4.78 1.29 -2.81
N LEU A 64 -6.06 1.34 -2.62
CA LEU A 64 -7.07 1.22 -3.66
C LEU A 64 -6.83 2.08 -4.92
N PRO A 65 -6.51 3.38 -4.85
CA PRO A 65 -6.26 4.17 -6.05
C PRO A 65 -5.13 3.62 -6.92
N PHE A 66 -4.01 3.21 -6.33
CA PHE A 66 -2.88 2.68 -7.08
C PHE A 66 -3.20 1.32 -7.70
N GLU A 67 -3.89 0.45 -6.95
CA GLU A 67 -4.36 -0.84 -7.46
C GLU A 67 -5.29 -0.65 -8.67
N GLU A 68 -6.23 0.28 -8.59
CA GLU A 68 -7.17 0.57 -9.67
C GLU A 68 -6.50 1.20 -10.90
N MET A 69 -5.51 2.07 -10.71
CA MET A 69 -4.75 2.65 -11.82
C MET A 69 -3.97 1.60 -12.61
N VAL A 70 -3.47 0.55 -11.95
CA VAL A 70 -2.71 -0.52 -12.59
C VAL A 70 -3.60 -1.67 -13.04
N TYR A 71 -4.23 -2.37 -12.09
CA TYR A 71 -5.06 -3.54 -12.41
C TYR A 71 -6.34 -3.15 -13.18
N GLY A 72 -6.92 -2.00 -12.86
CA GLY A 72 -8.04 -1.44 -13.61
C GLY A 72 -7.69 -1.22 -15.08
N LYS A 73 -6.56 -0.58 -15.32
CA LYS A 73 -6.06 -0.29 -16.66
C LYS A 73 -5.67 -1.57 -17.42
N VAL A 74 -4.86 -2.45 -16.83
CA VAL A 74 -4.28 -3.59 -17.54
C VAL A 74 -5.27 -4.75 -17.69
N LEU A 75 -6.05 -5.07 -16.64
CA LEU A 75 -6.93 -6.24 -16.65
C LEU A 75 -8.37 -5.94 -17.11
N ARG A 76 -8.83 -4.68 -16.91
CA ARG A 76 -10.21 -4.30 -17.22
C ARG A 76 -10.34 -3.26 -18.32
N GLY A 77 -9.25 -2.55 -18.64
CA GLY A 77 -9.25 -1.47 -19.64
C GLY A 77 -9.95 -0.18 -19.18
N ASP A 78 -10.42 -0.13 -17.93
CA ASP A 78 -11.19 0.99 -17.37
C ASP A 78 -10.76 1.27 -15.91
N PRO A 79 -9.72 2.09 -15.70
CA PRO A 79 -9.30 2.48 -14.36
C PRO A 79 -10.27 3.50 -13.75
N ILE A 80 -10.65 3.29 -12.49
CA ILE A 80 -11.55 4.20 -11.75
C ILE A 80 -10.84 5.50 -11.35
N TYR A 81 -9.52 5.45 -11.18
CA TYR A 81 -8.72 6.60 -10.74
C TYR A 81 -7.62 6.92 -11.75
N SER A 82 -7.23 8.20 -11.76
CA SER A 82 -6.07 8.71 -12.51
C SER A 82 -5.20 9.59 -11.61
N LEU A 83 -3.97 9.86 -12.01
CA LEU A 83 -3.08 10.75 -11.24
C LEU A 83 -3.58 12.19 -11.15
N ASP A 84 -4.46 12.60 -12.05
CA ASP A 84 -5.00 13.96 -12.12
C ASP A 84 -6.34 14.13 -11.38
N ASP A 85 -6.84 13.05 -10.76
CA ASP A 85 -8.05 13.10 -9.96
C ASP A 85 -7.91 13.99 -8.73
N PRO A 86 -8.97 14.72 -8.33
CA PRO A 86 -8.99 15.52 -7.11
C PRO A 86 -8.62 14.71 -5.85
N TYR A 87 -9.01 13.43 -5.81
CA TYR A 87 -8.64 12.52 -4.72
C TYR A 87 -7.13 12.34 -4.60
N MET A 88 -6.42 12.24 -5.73
CA MET A 88 -4.96 12.08 -5.73
C MET A 88 -4.25 13.33 -5.26
N LYS A 89 -4.78 14.52 -5.59
CA LYS A 89 -4.27 15.79 -5.04
C LYS A 89 -4.45 15.82 -3.52
N SER A 90 -5.64 15.52 -3.04
CA SER A 90 -5.93 15.50 -1.59
C SER A 90 -5.12 14.44 -0.85
N LEU A 91 -4.85 13.29 -1.49
CA LEU A 91 -3.96 12.26 -0.94
C LEU A 91 -2.51 12.76 -0.86
N LYS A 92 -2.03 13.47 -1.88
CA LYS A 92 -0.69 14.06 -1.88
C LYS A 92 -0.51 15.06 -0.73
N ASP A 93 -1.53 15.84 -0.42
CA ASP A 93 -1.51 16.82 0.68
C ASP A 93 -1.35 16.16 2.06
N LEU A 94 -1.64 14.85 2.18
CA LEU A 94 -1.36 14.05 3.39
C LEU A 94 0.10 13.59 3.49
N ASN A 95 0.91 13.91 2.49
CA ASN A 95 2.34 13.56 2.43
C ASN A 95 2.63 12.07 2.73
N PRO A 96 2.03 11.11 1.98
CA PRO A 96 2.25 9.71 2.24
C PRO A 96 3.64 9.28 1.81
N THR A 97 4.27 8.40 2.61
CA THR A 97 5.41 7.60 2.16
C THR A 97 4.89 6.35 1.47
N ILE A 98 5.21 6.20 0.20
CA ILE A 98 4.82 5.05 -0.62
C ILE A 98 5.99 4.09 -0.70
N VAL A 99 5.77 2.87 -0.26
CA VAL A 99 6.75 1.78 -0.39
C VAL A 99 6.35 0.91 -1.56
N TYR A 100 7.08 1.04 -2.66
CA TYR A 100 6.89 0.22 -3.84
C TYR A 100 7.70 -1.07 -3.71
N THR A 101 7.02 -2.18 -3.43
CA THR A 101 7.64 -3.50 -3.44
C THR A 101 7.71 -4.00 -4.89
N ARG A 102 8.88 -3.85 -5.49
CA ARG A 102 9.12 -4.23 -6.88
C ARG A 102 9.65 -5.66 -6.94
N PRO A 103 8.97 -6.59 -7.63
CA PRO A 103 9.52 -7.93 -7.82
C PRO A 103 10.65 -7.89 -8.84
N HIS A 104 11.67 -8.69 -8.64
CA HIS A 104 12.70 -8.91 -9.63
C HIS A 104 12.14 -9.61 -10.88
N SER A 105 12.72 -9.36 -12.03
CA SER A 105 12.26 -9.98 -13.29
C SER A 105 12.30 -11.51 -13.25
N SER A 106 13.29 -12.11 -12.59
CA SER A 106 13.39 -13.56 -12.44
C SER A 106 12.22 -14.15 -11.65
N THR A 107 11.74 -13.46 -10.59
CA THR A 107 10.57 -13.89 -9.82
C THR A 107 9.31 -13.89 -10.67
N ILE A 108 9.17 -12.90 -11.55
CA ILE A 108 8.03 -12.82 -12.45
C ILE A 108 8.03 -13.97 -13.44
N PHE A 109 9.18 -14.32 -13.99
CA PHE A 109 9.30 -15.43 -14.93
C PHE A 109 9.07 -16.80 -14.26
N ASN A 110 9.48 -16.96 -12.99
CA ASN A 110 9.39 -18.19 -12.23
C ASN A 110 8.14 -18.27 -11.32
N TRP A 111 7.14 -17.44 -11.56
CA TRP A 111 5.93 -17.44 -10.76
C TRP A 111 5.18 -18.77 -10.83
N ASP A 112 5.05 -19.45 -9.70
CA ASP A 112 4.55 -20.82 -9.54
C ASP A 112 3.01 -20.98 -9.59
N GLY A 113 2.30 -19.95 -10.01
CA GLY A 113 0.90 -20.11 -10.41
C GLY A 113 -0.16 -19.86 -9.35
N ARG A 114 0.13 -19.22 -8.22
CA ARG A 114 -0.93 -18.71 -7.34
C ARG A 114 -1.50 -17.40 -7.89
N GLU A 115 -2.48 -17.52 -8.75
CA GLU A 115 -3.19 -16.37 -9.28
C GLU A 115 -4.17 -15.82 -8.25
N GLN A 116 -3.97 -14.59 -7.79
CA GLN A 116 -4.89 -13.90 -6.87
C GLN A 116 -6.06 -13.25 -7.60
N MET A 117 -5.85 -12.84 -8.84
CA MET A 117 -6.86 -12.31 -9.74
C MET A 117 -6.68 -12.90 -11.13
N LYS A 118 -7.79 -13.22 -11.81
CA LYS A 118 -7.78 -13.74 -13.18
C LYS A 118 -7.04 -12.78 -14.12
N GLY A 119 -6.09 -13.32 -14.90
CA GLY A 119 -5.31 -12.59 -15.90
C GLY A 119 -4.01 -11.98 -15.39
N VAL A 120 -3.72 -12.06 -14.10
CA VAL A 120 -2.48 -11.50 -13.52
C VAL A 120 -1.26 -12.26 -14.05
N ILE A 121 -1.32 -13.57 -14.12
CA ILE A 121 -0.19 -14.38 -14.63
C ILE A 121 0.03 -14.11 -16.13
N GLU A 122 -1.03 -14.07 -16.90
CA GLU A 122 -0.96 -13.82 -18.35
C GLU A 122 -0.44 -12.42 -18.69
N GLN A 123 -0.76 -11.43 -17.86
CA GLN A 123 -0.43 -10.03 -18.07
C GLN A 123 0.72 -9.53 -17.17
N LYS A 124 1.45 -10.43 -16.54
CA LYS A 124 2.46 -10.09 -15.51
C LYS A 124 3.49 -9.06 -15.94
N GLU A 125 3.99 -9.16 -17.17
CA GLU A 125 4.98 -8.20 -17.72
C GLU A 125 4.36 -6.82 -17.93
N LYS A 126 3.11 -6.77 -18.43
CA LYS A 126 2.39 -5.50 -18.59
C LYS A 126 2.03 -4.89 -17.25
N LEU A 127 1.69 -5.72 -16.26
CA LEU A 127 1.43 -5.26 -14.91
C LEU A 127 2.68 -4.69 -14.26
N LEU A 128 3.86 -5.34 -14.43
CA LEU A 128 5.11 -4.80 -13.92
C LEU A 128 5.42 -3.45 -14.56
N ALA A 129 5.35 -3.37 -15.89
CA ALA A 129 5.58 -2.13 -16.60
C ALA A 129 4.61 -1.02 -16.16
N ALA A 130 3.33 -1.35 -15.96
CA ALA A 130 2.34 -0.38 -15.51
C ALA A 130 2.57 0.07 -14.05
N TRP A 131 3.07 -0.81 -13.17
CA TRP A 131 3.50 -0.44 -11.83
C TRP A 131 4.73 0.46 -11.86
N ASP A 132 5.75 0.12 -12.65
CA ASP A 132 6.94 0.96 -12.81
C ASP A 132 6.55 2.35 -13.34
N ASP A 133 5.74 2.43 -14.40
CA ASP A 133 5.26 3.69 -14.97
C ASP A 133 4.52 4.55 -13.95
N LEU A 134 3.65 3.94 -13.15
CA LEU A 134 2.90 4.63 -12.10
C LEU A 134 3.86 5.19 -11.04
N MET A 135 4.78 4.38 -10.53
CA MET A 135 5.69 4.79 -9.46
C MET A 135 6.67 5.86 -9.93
N TRP A 136 7.24 5.73 -11.13
CA TRP A 136 8.08 6.77 -11.73
C TRP A 136 7.28 8.05 -11.99
N GLY A 137 6.03 7.92 -12.42
CA GLY A 137 5.12 9.05 -12.60
C GLY A 137 4.80 9.79 -11.30
N LEU A 138 4.68 9.08 -10.18
CA LEU A 138 4.52 9.66 -8.85
C LEU A 138 5.79 10.38 -8.39
N MET A 139 6.96 9.74 -8.52
CA MET A 139 8.25 10.36 -8.20
C MET A 139 8.47 11.66 -8.99
N ALA A 140 8.20 11.66 -10.30
CA ALA A 140 8.32 12.83 -11.15
C ALA A 140 7.39 13.98 -10.73
N ARG A 141 6.30 13.67 -10.04
CA ARG A 141 5.37 14.64 -9.46
C ARG A 141 5.70 15.01 -8.00
N GLY A 142 6.86 14.58 -7.49
CA GLY A 142 7.36 14.90 -6.15
C GLY A 142 6.62 14.18 -5.01
N TRP A 143 6.17 12.93 -5.25
CA TRP A 143 5.71 12.06 -4.18
C TRP A 143 6.90 11.35 -3.54
N ASP A 144 6.80 11.06 -2.23
CA ASP A 144 7.79 10.26 -1.51
C ASP A 144 7.56 8.77 -1.82
N VAL A 145 8.33 8.23 -2.77
CA VAL A 145 8.29 6.82 -3.18
C VAL A 145 9.61 6.16 -2.87
N GLN A 146 9.58 5.15 -2.03
CA GLN A 146 10.70 4.29 -1.67
C GLN A 146 10.57 2.96 -2.42
N VAL A 147 11.56 2.60 -3.22
CA VAL A 147 11.55 1.32 -3.96
C VAL A 147 12.24 0.26 -3.12
N TYR A 148 11.54 -0.84 -2.91
CA TYR A 148 12.07 -2.02 -2.27
C TYR A 148 12.07 -3.20 -3.26
N ASP A 149 13.25 -3.61 -3.67
CA ASP A 149 13.49 -4.79 -4.49
C ASP A 149 14.21 -5.84 -3.64
N TYR A 150 13.47 -6.89 -3.21
CA TYR A 150 14.00 -7.88 -2.29
C TYR A 150 14.96 -8.89 -2.93
N GLU A 151 15.05 -8.90 -4.25
CA GLU A 151 15.94 -9.76 -5.03
C GLU A 151 17.10 -8.99 -5.69
N ALA A 152 17.20 -7.70 -5.47
CA ALA A 152 18.31 -6.92 -5.98
C ALA A 152 19.62 -7.48 -5.41
N ASP A 153 20.37 -8.09 -6.31
CA ASP A 153 21.61 -8.76 -6.01
C ASP A 153 22.64 -7.74 -5.48
N ASN A 154 23.03 -7.90 -4.27
CA ASN A 154 24.29 -7.61 -3.58
C ASN A 154 25.15 -6.41 -3.99
N GLY A 155 24.72 -5.52 -4.85
CA GLY A 155 25.59 -4.45 -5.25
C GLY A 155 24.83 -3.19 -5.48
N ASP A 156 24.69 -2.29 -4.82
CA ASP A 156 24.58 -0.86 -4.99
C ASP A 156 23.24 -0.15 -4.77
N ARG A 157 22.07 -0.78 -4.76
CA ARG A 157 20.81 -0.01 -4.55
C ARG A 157 19.65 -0.75 -3.92
N GLY A 158 19.73 -2.01 -3.65
CA GLY A 158 18.65 -2.78 -3.02
C GLY A 158 18.93 -3.02 -1.55
N VAL A 159 18.01 -2.70 -0.69
CA VAL A 159 18.05 -3.21 0.69
C VAL A 159 17.66 -4.68 0.59
N SER A 160 18.66 -5.56 0.42
CA SER A 160 18.47 -7.00 0.26
C SER A 160 17.93 -7.67 1.53
N ASP A 161 18.04 -7.00 2.68
CA ASP A 161 17.55 -7.48 3.95
C ASP A 161 16.23 -6.76 4.33
N MET A 162 15.14 -7.52 4.38
CA MET A 162 13.84 -7.01 4.83
C MET A 162 13.90 -6.39 6.23
N ASP A 163 14.82 -6.86 7.08
CA ASP A 163 14.98 -6.32 8.44
C ASP A 163 15.71 -4.98 8.41
N GLU A 164 16.67 -4.79 7.53
CA GLU A 164 17.34 -3.49 7.32
C GLU A 164 16.39 -2.48 6.70
N PHE A 165 15.60 -2.89 5.72
CA PHE A 165 14.58 -2.03 5.13
C PHE A 165 13.50 -1.62 6.13
N ALA A 166 13.05 -2.54 6.98
CA ALA A 166 12.13 -2.23 8.06
C ALA A 166 12.75 -1.29 9.10
N LYS A 167 14.07 -1.37 9.35
CA LYS A 167 14.81 -0.40 10.18
C LYS A 167 14.86 0.96 9.52
N PHE A 168 15.16 1.03 8.23
CA PHE A 168 15.18 2.26 7.45
C PHE A 168 13.81 2.95 7.48
N LEU A 169 12.73 2.22 7.21
CA LEU A 169 11.38 2.78 7.26
C LEU A 169 10.99 3.27 8.66
N SER A 170 11.43 2.56 9.71
CA SER A 170 11.18 3.00 11.09
C SER A 170 11.86 4.32 11.37
N HIS A 171 13.13 4.47 10.97
CA HIS A 171 13.86 5.71 11.12
C HIS A 171 13.22 6.86 10.31
N LEU A 172 12.74 6.57 9.11
CA LEU A 172 12.05 7.55 8.28
C LEU A 172 10.76 8.06 8.97
N VAL A 173 9.98 7.18 9.59
CA VAL A 173 8.77 7.57 10.33
C VAL A 173 9.13 8.40 11.58
N GLU A 174 10.14 8.00 12.32
CA GLU A 174 10.61 8.75 13.50
C GLU A 174 11.09 10.16 13.14
N THR A 175 11.69 10.34 11.97
CA THR A 175 12.21 11.63 11.53
C THR A 175 11.16 12.52 10.86
N THR A 176 10.15 11.93 10.23
CA THR A 176 9.11 12.68 9.49
C THR A 176 7.85 12.94 10.33
N CYS A 177 7.57 12.12 11.34
CA CYS A 177 6.55 12.39 12.34
C CYS A 177 7.27 12.85 13.62
N PRO A 178 7.37 14.16 13.89
CA PRO A 178 7.85 14.60 15.19
C PRO A 178 6.88 14.03 16.22
N THR A 179 7.37 13.06 16.99
CA THR A 179 6.67 12.57 18.16
C THR A 179 6.27 13.79 18.98
N GLN A 180 5.00 13.95 19.26
CA GLN A 180 4.55 14.84 20.31
C GLN A 180 5.12 14.30 21.63
N SER A 181 6.42 14.52 21.82
CA SER A 181 7.08 14.33 23.10
C SER A 181 6.88 15.61 23.88
N GLU A 182 5.76 15.67 24.58
CA GLU A 182 5.70 16.29 25.90
C GLU A 182 4.27 16.10 26.43
N GLY A 183 4.09 15.09 27.27
CA GLY A 183 2.97 15.05 28.21
C GLY A 183 1.72 14.25 27.86
N GLY A 184 1.61 13.65 26.69
CA GLY A 184 0.46 12.81 26.35
C GLY A 184 0.71 11.33 26.66
N GLN A 185 -0.05 10.74 27.58
CA GLN A 185 -0.07 9.29 27.76
C GLN A 185 -0.46 8.61 26.44
N PRO A 186 0.15 7.47 26.07
CA PRO A 186 -0.23 6.74 24.87
C PRO A 186 -1.71 6.37 24.96
N LEU A 187 -2.49 6.75 23.97
CA LEU A 187 -3.88 6.37 23.81
C LEU A 187 -3.97 4.85 23.84
N LYS A 188 -4.42 4.29 24.96
CA LYS A 188 -4.75 2.86 25.05
C LYS A 188 -5.97 2.63 24.18
N TRP A 189 -5.76 2.04 23.00
CA TRP A 189 -6.85 1.57 22.16
C TRP A 189 -7.66 0.52 22.91
N LYS A 190 -8.92 0.82 23.23
CA LYS A 190 -9.88 -0.22 23.60
C LYS A 190 -10.04 -1.10 22.36
N LYS A 191 -9.79 -2.41 22.51
CA LYS A 191 -10.19 -3.39 21.50
C LYS A 191 -11.68 -3.15 21.26
N HIS A 192 -12.05 -2.78 20.04
CA HIS A 192 -13.44 -2.87 19.62
C HIS A 192 -13.79 -4.35 19.61
N GLU A 193 -14.70 -4.74 20.47
CA GLU A 193 -15.35 -6.03 20.37
C GLU A 193 -16.05 -6.10 19.00
N PRO A 194 -16.00 -7.24 18.32
CA PRO A 194 -16.75 -7.41 17.08
C PRO A 194 -18.22 -7.15 17.39
N LEU A 195 -18.90 -6.36 16.60
CA LEU A 195 -20.34 -6.27 16.61
C LEU A 195 -20.88 -7.68 16.30
N GLU A 196 -21.36 -8.37 17.33
CA GLU A 196 -22.10 -9.61 17.19
C GLU A 196 -23.42 -9.33 16.46
N GLY A 197 -23.65 -10.06 15.39
CA GLY A 197 -24.95 -10.51 14.93
C GLY A 197 -25.87 -9.50 14.30
N THR A 198 -25.88 -9.48 12.96
CA THR A 198 -27.14 -9.47 12.22
C THR A 198 -27.15 -10.73 11.37
N GLU A 199 -27.83 -11.75 11.89
CA GLU A 199 -28.31 -12.88 11.06
C GLU A 199 -29.24 -12.28 10.01
N GLU A 200 -28.83 -12.34 8.74
CA GLU A 200 -29.72 -12.10 7.62
C GLU A 200 -30.64 -13.32 7.53
N GLU A 201 -31.92 -13.14 7.87
CA GLU A 201 -32.98 -14.07 7.54
C GLU A 201 -33.06 -14.17 5.99
N GLU A 202 -32.69 -15.32 5.47
CA GLU A 202 -33.07 -15.75 4.12
C GLU A 202 -34.60 -15.95 4.07
N ASN A 203 -35.25 -15.18 3.21
CA ASN A 203 -36.54 -15.50 2.60
C ASN A 203 -36.51 -15.19 1.11
#